data_a0f65a4b20c729a0daa51d0c6848a2a1
#
_entry.id   a0f65a4b20c729a0daa51d0c6848a2a1
#
_cell.length_a   1.000
_cell.length_b   1.000
_cell.length_c   1.000
_cell.angle_alpha   90.00
_cell.angle_beta   90.00
_cell.angle_gamma   90.00
#
_symmetry.space_group_name_H-M   'P 1'
#
loop_
_entity.id
_entity.type
_entity.pdbx_description
1 polymer ?
#
loop_
_entity_poly.entity_id
_entity_poly.type
_entity_poly.pdbx_seq_one_letter_code
_entity_poly.pdbx_strand_id
1 'polypeptide(L)'
;SYDKNTNQFHFLATEPSGGTDIADNGYIPGQVGDDAIDVNGQGYSVYYPILKLSFKLDSSVDENSLPSDLFTLVPSGAGLPTGLKVNYTNESGIKISKDLPLATKGFTNAEKQIASISVKTNPTITAYEHGDTIDLTGGVIQVTYDDNSAEDIDMTDPSVSITTGSPADVNNPIVKLDYKGQETSFNITVTDPIQSLSVATPMTQGEYDHGDTLNFAGLTLSAVTKSGAATTISSTTPGLTISETTANINSPNFTKTSGSSDVEVRGTQVIKFTYDGKTVQQTIIVNDKIASINVVTQPNKTVFKYGETLDITGATVKVTLESGDTTNINLPDGSATVSAFDNTQTGSKQNLTVTINNKTASETIDVEAYNYVKETTLTEPTKVDYKYNEDLDVTGGRIKVNWANGTVSNVNLTTSMVTGYNKTQLGVQTLTISYTFTYTLSDGAQIQDPITMTYEVEVTNPAKTITITPPTKTEYEHGDSLDFTGGEIEVAYEDGTTQTKQITKGTTPSPYKRYKGSINN
;
A
#
# COMPACT_ATOMS: atom_id res chain seq x y z
N SER A 1 -89.27 -12.67 7.25
CA SER A 1 -90.11 -12.98 8.40
C SER A 1 -90.82 -14.32 8.20
N TYR A 2 -91.11 -15.03 9.30
CA TYR A 2 -91.86 -16.27 9.26
C TYR A 2 -93.36 -15.95 9.58
N ASP A 3 -94.21 -16.33 8.64
CA ASP A 3 -95.67 -16.21 8.89
C ASP A 3 -96.21 -17.52 9.44
N LYS A 4 -96.59 -17.50 10.68
CA LYS A 4 -97.14 -18.67 11.42
C LYS A 4 -98.48 -19.17 10.89
N ASN A 5 -99.25 -18.30 10.21
CA ASN A 5 -100.61 -18.68 9.73
C ASN A 5 -100.54 -19.40 8.40
N THR A 6 -99.50 -19.13 7.57
CA THR A 6 -99.31 -19.73 6.28
C THR A 6 -98.12 -20.71 6.24
N ASN A 7 -97.41 -20.85 7.36
CA ASN A 7 -96.23 -21.65 7.51
C ASN A 7 -95.18 -21.32 6.48
N GLN A 8 -95.05 -20.04 6.12
CA GLN A 8 -94.14 -19.54 5.05
C GLN A 8 -93.13 -18.54 5.62
N PHE A 9 -91.99 -18.61 5.11
CA PHE A 9 -90.90 -17.60 5.31
C PHE A 9 -90.97 -16.56 4.20
N HIS A 10 -91.10 -15.30 4.60
CA HIS A 10 -91.06 -14.17 3.66
C HIS A 10 -89.65 -13.52 3.72
N PHE A 11 -89.02 -13.52 2.62
CA PHE A 11 -87.75 -12.84 2.45
C PHE A 11 -87.90 -11.65 1.55
N LEU A 12 -87.42 -10.50 1.99
CA LEU A 12 -87.28 -9.29 1.19
C LEU A 12 -85.77 -9.00 1.09
N ALA A 13 -85.20 -9.23 -0.10
CA ALA A 13 -83.90 -8.75 -0.42
C ALA A 13 -84.07 -7.30 -0.90
N THR A 14 -83.65 -6.35 -0.11
CA THR A 14 -83.62 -4.92 -0.50
C THR A 14 -82.11 -4.53 -0.63
N GLU A 15 -81.81 -3.72 -1.61
CA GLU A 15 -80.52 -3.06 -1.62
C GLU A 15 -80.31 -2.29 -0.32
N PRO A 16 -79.11 -2.31 0.28
CA PRO A 16 -78.80 -1.41 1.39
C PRO A 16 -78.95 0.03 0.93
N SER A 17 -79.73 0.83 1.62
CA SER A 17 -79.85 2.26 1.34
C SER A 17 -78.49 2.92 1.43
N GLY A 18 -77.94 3.33 0.30
CA GLY A 18 -76.58 3.95 0.17
C GLY A 18 -75.57 3.14 -0.62
N GLY A 19 -75.97 2.05 -1.24
CA GLY A 19 -75.13 1.31 -2.19
C GLY A 19 -74.85 2.11 -3.43
N THR A 20 -73.61 2.15 -3.86
CA THR A 20 -73.22 2.58 -5.20
C THR A 20 -73.91 1.65 -6.20
N ASP A 21 -74.42 2.25 -7.28
CA ASP A 21 -75.08 1.55 -8.37
C ASP A 21 -74.21 0.36 -8.83
N ILE A 22 -74.83 -0.81 -8.97
CA ILE A 22 -74.16 -2.02 -9.44
C ILE A 22 -73.54 -1.77 -10.86
N ALA A 23 -74.11 -0.85 -11.60
CA ALA A 23 -73.60 -0.45 -12.90
C ALA A 23 -72.29 0.32 -12.89
N ASP A 24 -71.97 1.08 -11.82
CA ASP A 24 -70.77 1.92 -11.82
C ASP A 24 -69.52 1.21 -11.31
N ASN A 25 -69.64 0.11 -10.60
CA ASN A 25 -68.48 -0.57 -9.97
C ASN A 25 -68.41 -2.07 -10.26
N GLY A 26 -69.32 -2.66 -11.00
CA GLY A 26 -69.30 -4.09 -11.33
C GLY A 26 -69.38 -5.01 -10.11
N TYR A 27 -69.80 -4.51 -8.95
CA TYR A 27 -69.82 -5.23 -7.71
C TYR A 27 -71.24 -5.56 -7.24
N ILE A 28 -71.51 -6.83 -6.91
CA ILE A 28 -72.75 -7.28 -6.33
C ILE A 28 -72.58 -7.42 -4.83
N PRO A 29 -73.40 -6.74 -3.98
CA PRO A 29 -73.30 -6.87 -2.54
C PRO A 29 -73.42 -8.32 -2.09
N GLY A 30 -72.45 -8.80 -1.29
CA GLY A 30 -72.38 -10.17 -0.79
C GLY A 30 -71.32 -11.05 -1.45
N GLN A 31 -70.57 -10.50 -2.40
CA GLN A 31 -69.39 -11.21 -2.96
C GLN A 31 -68.31 -11.37 -1.89
N VAL A 32 -67.86 -12.57 -1.68
CA VAL A 32 -66.71 -12.88 -0.84
C VAL A 32 -65.61 -13.45 -1.75
N GLY A 33 -64.55 -12.66 -1.97
CA GLY A 33 -63.44 -13.07 -2.81
C GLY A 33 -63.22 -12.18 -4.04
N ASP A 34 -62.14 -12.44 -4.77
CA ASP A 34 -61.62 -11.60 -5.87
C ASP A 34 -62.42 -11.71 -7.21
N ASP A 35 -63.62 -12.31 -7.19
CA ASP A 35 -64.41 -12.53 -8.39
C ASP A 35 -65.32 -11.31 -8.69
N ALA A 36 -64.73 -10.25 -9.20
CA ALA A 36 -65.48 -9.13 -9.74
C ALA A 36 -66.25 -9.58 -11.01
N ILE A 37 -67.56 -9.37 -11.05
CA ILE A 37 -68.31 -9.61 -12.26
C ILE A 37 -68.06 -8.43 -13.22
N ASP A 38 -67.36 -8.73 -14.32
CA ASP A 38 -67.24 -7.78 -15.40
C ASP A 38 -68.61 -7.68 -16.10
N VAL A 39 -69.29 -6.55 -15.86
CA VAL A 39 -70.60 -6.25 -16.46
C VAL A 39 -70.50 -5.92 -17.95
N ASN A 40 -69.31 -5.85 -18.54
CA ASN A 40 -69.08 -5.53 -19.96
C ASN A 40 -69.15 -6.75 -20.90
N GLY A 41 -69.88 -7.80 -20.54
CA GLY A 41 -70.32 -8.81 -21.50
C GLY A 41 -69.43 -10.06 -21.64
N GLN A 42 -68.50 -10.27 -20.76
CA GLN A 42 -67.78 -11.52 -20.65
C GLN A 42 -68.42 -12.37 -19.56
N GLY A 43 -69.26 -13.32 -19.92
CA GLY A 43 -70.16 -14.05 -19.05
C GLY A 43 -69.49 -14.87 -17.96
N TYR A 44 -69.41 -14.32 -16.77
CA TYR A 44 -69.14 -15.04 -15.55
C TYR A 44 -70.46 -15.28 -14.81
N SER A 45 -70.85 -16.52 -14.64
CA SER A 45 -72.00 -16.90 -13.84
C SER A 45 -71.51 -17.15 -12.38
N VAL A 46 -71.73 -16.17 -11.51
CA VAL A 46 -71.44 -16.32 -10.08
C VAL A 46 -72.74 -16.63 -9.36
N TYR A 47 -72.76 -17.74 -8.67
CA TYR A 47 -73.90 -18.16 -7.86
C TYR A 47 -73.68 -17.65 -6.42
N TYR A 48 -74.46 -16.75 -5.95
CA TYR A 48 -74.47 -16.30 -4.56
C TYR A 48 -75.62 -17.00 -3.80
N PRO A 49 -75.32 -17.66 -2.70
CA PRO A 49 -76.39 -18.14 -1.85
C PRO A 49 -77.08 -16.96 -1.16
N ILE A 50 -78.33 -16.69 -1.56
CA ILE A 50 -79.12 -15.61 -1.02
C ILE A 50 -79.65 -16.04 0.37
N LEU A 51 -79.78 -17.33 0.62
CA LEU A 51 -80.28 -17.88 1.85
C LEU A 51 -79.74 -19.27 2.10
N LYS A 52 -79.20 -19.52 3.30
CA LYS A 52 -78.91 -20.84 3.84
C LYS A 52 -79.84 -21.15 4.97
N LEU A 53 -80.66 -22.16 4.82
CA LEU A 53 -81.53 -22.69 5.94
C LEU A 53 -80.84 -23.98 6.41
N SER A 54 -80.66 -24.08 7.73
CA SER A 54 -80.11 -25.29 8.34
C SER A 54 -81.23 -25.85 9.29
N PHE A 55 -81.49 -27.12 9.12
CA PHE A 55 -82.46 -27.86 9.95
C PHE A 55 -81.70 -28.99 10.66
N LYS A 56 -82.04 -29.24 11.88
CA LYS A 56 -81.64 -30.42 12.60
C LYS A 56 -82.73 -31.48 12.48
N LEU A 57 -82.40 -32.65 11.94
CA LEU A 57 -83.29 -33.79 11.90
C LEU A 57 -83.45 -34.32 13.31
N ASP A 58 -84.71 -34.80 13.60
CA ASP A 58 -84.91 -35.65 14.73
C ASP A 58 -84.20 -36.97 14.55
N SER A 59 -83.57 -37.49 15.58
CA SER A 59 -82.81 -38.71 15.57
C SER A 59 -83.59 -39.96 15.15
N SER A 60 -84.92 -39.88 15.05
CA SER A 60 -85.79 -40.94 14.59
C SER A 60 -86.02 -40.94 13.06
N VAL A 61 -85.55 -39.97 12.34
CA VAL A 61 -85.75 -39.83 10.87
C VAL A 61 -84.54 -40.37 10.13
N ASP A 62 -84.75 -41.39 9.28
CA ASP A 62 -83.74 -41.94 8.37
C ASP A 62 -83.44 -40.91 7.24
N GLU A 63 -82.23 -40.39 7.24
CA GLU A 63 -81.74 -39.38 6.29
C GLU A 63 -81.90 -39.82 4.82
N ASN A 64 -81.75 -41.10 4.57
CA ASN A 64 -81.84 -41.67 3.21
C ASN A 64 -83.27 -41.84 2.72
N SER A 65 -84.26 -41.67 3.60
CA SER A 65 -85.67 -41.78 3.26
C SER A 65 -86.35 -40.43 2.92
N LEU A 66 -85.63 -39.33 3.03
CA LEU A 66 -86.18 -38.00 2.77
C LEU A 66 -86.32 -37.76 1.26
N PRO A 67 -87.42 -37.20 0.78
CA PRO A 67 -87.64 -36.90 -0.61
C PRO A 67 -86.68 -35.75 -1.07
N SER A 68 -86.19 -35.81 -2.27
CA SER A 68 -85.33 -34.82 -2.86
C SER A 68 -85.97 -33.43 -3.03
N ASP A 69 -87.26 -33.31 -2.85
CA ASP A 69 -88.04 -32.09 -3.01
C ASP A 69 -88.76 -31.70 -1.72
N LEU A 70 -88.25 -32.09 -0.57
CA LEU A 70 -88.89 -31.82 0.76
C LEU A 70 -89.17 -30.34 1.00
N PHE A 71 -88.33 -29.46 0.40
CA PHE A 71 -88.58 -28.02 0.47
C PHE A 71 -88.71 -27.45 -0.92
N THR A 72 -89.81 -26.79 -1.18
CA THR A 72 -90.08 -26.12 -2.44
C THR A 72 -90.27 -24.63 -2.17
N LEU A 73 -89.49 -23.79 -2.87
CA LEU A 73 -89.69 -22.34 -2.84
C LEU A 73 -90.89 -21.99 -3.69
N VAL A 74 -91.94 -21.53 -3.04
CA VAL A 74 -93.18 -21.06 -3.73
C VAL A 74 -93.15 -19.55 -3.80
N PRO A 75 -93.07 -18.96 -5.00
CA PRO A 75 -93.19 -17.51 -5.16
C PRO A 75 -94.61 -17.05 -4.76
N SER A 76 -94.69 -16.08 -3.90
CA SER A 76 -96.00 -15.50 -3.56
C SER A 76 -96.35 -14.33 -4.43
N GLY A 77 -97.57 -14.36 -5.05
CA GLY A 77 -98.10 -13.29 -5.85
C GLY A 77 -98.95 -13.80 -7.00
N ALA A 78 -100.16 -13.31 -7.19
CA ALA A 78 -101.04 -13.72 -8.30
C ALA A 78 -100.40 -13.29 -9.63
N GLY A 79 -100.04 -14.30 -10.49
CA GLY A 79 -99.53 -14.08 -11.81
C GLY A 79 -98.00 -14.03 -11.98
N LEU A 80 -97.26 -14.42 -10.92
CA LEU A 80 -95.79 -14.56 -11.05
C LEU A 80 -95.45 -15.90 -11.70
N PRO A 81 -94.56 -15.85 -12.75
CA PRO A 81 -94.02 -17.07 -13.31
C PRO A 81 -93.16 -17.82 -12.26
N THR A 82 -93.03 -19.10 -12.43
CA THR A 82 -92.21 -19.95 -11.56
C THR A 82 -90.73 -19.55 -11.59
N GLY A 83 -90.38 -18.56 -10.78
CA GLY A 83 -89.04 -18.07 -10.69
C GLY A 83 -88.86 -16.80 -9.83
N LEU A 84 -87.70 -16.57 -9.32
CA LEU A 84 -87.35 -15.34 -8.63
C LEU A 84 -87.06 -14.25 -9.65
N LYS A 85 -87.59 -13.04 -9.52
CA LYS A 85 -87.26 -11.90 -10.38
C LYS A 85 -86.21 -11.01 -9.74
N VAL A 86 -85.18 -10.77 -10.46
CA VAL A 86 -84.17 -9.76 -10.12
C VAL A 86 -84.44 -8.54 -10.98
N ASN A 87 -84.73 -7.40 -10.35
CA ASN A 87 -84.86 -6.12 -11.01
C ASN A 87 -83.67 -5.26 -10.72
N TYR A 88 -83.01 -4.81 -11.77
CA TYR A 88 -81.89 -3.89 -11.65
C TYR A 88 -81.96 -2.85 -12.75
N THR A 89 -81.27 -1.74 -12.58
CA THR A 89 -81.09 -0.71 -13.61
C THR A 89 -79.70 -0.86 -14.22
N ASN A 90 -79.60 -0.98 -15.54
CA ASN A 90 -78.31 -1.08 -16.20
C ASN A 90 -77.63 0.29 -16.33
N GLU A 91 -76.42 0.33 -16.77
CA GLU A 91 -75.60 1.55 -16.98
C GLU A 91 -76.27 2.61 -17.87
N SER A 92 -77.17 2.21 -18.71
CA SER A 92 -77.94 3.12 -19.58
C SER A 92 -79.23 3.65 -18.91
N GLY A 93 -79.46 3.40 -17.61
CA GLY A 93 -80.64 3.83 -16.87
C GLY A 93 -81.89 3.00 -17.15
N ILE A 94 -81.75 1.88 -17.89
CA ILE A 94 -82.89 1.02 -18.26
C ILE A 94 -83.16 0.02 -17.16
N LYS A 95 -84.39 -0.02 -16.65
CA LYS A 95 -84.83 -1.02 -15.70
C LYS A 95 -85.02 -2.38 -16.35
N ILE A 96 -84.28 -3.33 -15.93
CA ILE A 96 -84.32 -4.71 -16.40
C ILE A 96 -84.93 -5.62 -15.32
N SER A 97 -85.84 -6.45 -15.74
CA SER A 97 -86.41 -7.52 -14.93
C SER A 97 -86.03 -8.85 -15.52
N LYS A 98 -85.31 -9.67 -14.78
CA LYS A 98 -84.87 -10.98 -15.28
C LYS A 98 -85.37 -12.08 -14.36
N ASP A 99 -86.03 -13.09 -14.96
CA ASP A 99 -86.44 -14.29 -14.22
C ASP A 99 -85.25 -15.20 -13.99
N LEU A 100 -85.02 -15.55 -12.74
CA LEU A 100 -84.05 -16.56 -12.37
C LEU A 100 -84.75 -17.92 -12.19
N PRO A 101 -84.31 -18.97 -12.87
CA PRO A 101 -84.90 -20.29 -12.65
C PRO A 101 -84.61 -20.77 -11.24
N LEU A 102 -85.65 -21.18 -10.52
CA LEU A 102 -85.50 -21.80 -9.21
C LEU A 102 -85.02 -23.23 -9.39
N ALA A 103 -83.82 -23.53 -8.88
CA ALA A 103 -83.30 -24.90 -8.78
C ALA A 103 -83.75 -25.39 -7.35
N THR A 104 -84.58 -26.34 -7.32
CA THR A 104 -84.89 -27.08 -6.11
C THR A 104 -83.81 -28.11 -5.85
N LYS A 105 -82.98 -27.97 -4.81
CA LYS A 105 -82.13 -29.07 -4.34
C LYS A 105 -82.88 -29.82 -3.25
N GLY A 106 -82.80 -31.13 -3.37
CA GLY A 106 -83.28 -32.01 -2.31
C GLY A 106 -82.56 -31.80 -0.99
N PHE A 107 -83.05 -32.42 0.04
CA PHE A 107 -82.44 -32.42 1.34
C PHE A 107 -81.07 -33.05 1.31
N THR A 108 -80.02 -32.36 1.74
CA THR A 108 -78.75 -32.94 2.02
C THR A 108 -78.61 -33.14 3.53
N ASN A 109 -77.99 -34.24 3.88
CA ASN A 109 -77.69 -34.56 5.28
C ASN A 109 -77.16 -33.35 6.01
N ALA A 110 -77.49 -33.21 7.23
CA ALA A 110 -76.87 -32.25 8.12
C ALA A 110 -75.34 -32.55 8.11
N GLU A 111 -74.58 -31.53 7.81
CA GLU A 111 -73.09 -31.67 7.94
C GLU A 111 -72.84 -32.06 9.40
N LYS A 112 -72.10 -33.17 9.59
CA LYS A 112 -71.64 -33.58 10.92
C LYS A 112 -70.92 -32.40 11.59
N GLN A 113 -71.23 -32.16 12.82
CA GLN A 113 -70.56 -31.09 13.56
C GLN A 113 -69.23 -31.62 14.15
N ILE A 114 -68.18 -30.86 14.01
CA ILE A 114 -66.90 -31.24 14.59
C ILE A 114 -66.99 -31.09 16.10
N ALA A 115 -66.81 -32.19 16.82
CA ALA A 115 -66.77 -32.22 18.26
C ALA A 115 -65.42 -31.85 18.83
N SER A 116 -64.37 -32.36 18.19
CA SER A 116 -62.98 -32.02 18.59
C SER A 116 -62.02 -32.37 17.45
N ILE A 117 -60.84 -31.75 17.51
CA ILE A 117 -59.68 -32.11 16.68
C ILE A 117 -58.47 -32.43 17.55
N SER A 118 -57.63 -33.32 17.12
CA SER A 118 -56.36 -33.65 17.78
C SER A 118 -55.28 -33.95 16.77
N VAL A 119 -54.03 -33.72 17.14
CA VAL A 119 -52.88 -34.11 16.29
C VAL A 119 -52.74 -35.65 16.39
N LYS A 120 -52.87 -36.36 15.26
CA LYS A 120 -52.67 -37.77 15.16
C LYS A 120 -51.20 -38.11 14.81
N THR A 121 -50.64 -37.37 13.88
CA THR A 121 -49.27 -37.52 13.44
C THR A 121 -48.66 -36.14 13.29
N ASN A 122 -47.50 -35.91 13.92
CA ASN A 122 -46.79 -34.68 13.73
C ASN A 122 -46.26 -34.57 12.29
N PRO A 123 -46.03 -33.32 11.79
CA PRO A 123 -45.34 -33.13 10.54
C PRO A 123 -43.96 -33.80 10.54
N THR A 124 -43.45 -34.11 9.34
CA THR A 124 -42.14 -34.77 9.16
C THR A 124 -41.00 -33.90 9.71
N ILE A 125 -41.13 -32.60 9.59
CA ILE A 125 -40.17 -31.61 10.14
C ILE A 125 -40.78 -31.02 11.39
N THR A 126 -40.07 -31.16 12.51
CA THR A 126 -40.46 -30.57 13.82
C THR A 126 -39.32 -29.77 14.43
N ALA A 127 -38.18 -29.68 13.77
CA ALA A 127 -37.02 -28.86 14.18
C ALA A 127 -36.79 -27.72 13.18
N TYR A 128 -36.81 -26.51 13.69
CA TYR A 128 -36.72 -25.27 12.93
C TYR A 128 -35.72 -24.32 13.54
N GLU A 129 -35.28 -23.33 12.77
CA GLU A 129 -34.64 -22.15 13.32
C GLU A 129 -35.68 -21.05 13.52
N HIS A 130 -35.39 -20.12 14.43
CA HIS A 130 -36.27 -18.96 14.65
C HIS A 130 -36.52 -18.20 13.34
N GLY A 131 -37.77 -17.92 13.05
CA GLY A 131 -38.19 -17.24 11.83
C GLY A 131 -38.48 -18.15 10.63
N ASP A 132 -38.22 -19.45 10.73
CA ASP A 132 -38.52 -20.37 9.64
C ASP A 132 -40.02 -20.56 9.47
N THR A 133 -40.48 -20.73 8.24
CA THR A 133 -41.86 -21.09 7.92
C THR A 133 -42.10 -22.55 8.29
N ILE A 134 -43.24 -22.81 8.97
CA ILE A 134 -43.61 -24.17 9.36
C ILE A 134 -44.07 -24.94 8.14
N ASP A 135 -43.50 -26.12 7.96
CA ASP A 135 -43.93 -27.11 6.96
C ASP A 135 -44.81 -28.19 7.64
N LEU A 136 -46.05 -28.29 7.21
CA LEU A 136 -47.02 -29.24 7.74
C LEU A 136 -47.03 -30.59 7.04
N THR A 137 -46.14 -30.76 6.06
CA THR A 137 -46.06 -32.00 5.22
C THR A 137 -45.90 -33.26 6.10
N GLY A 138 -46.77 -34.25 5.87
CA GLY A 138 -46.77 -35.52 6.59
C GLY A 138 -47.45 -35.45 7.95
N GLY A 139 -47.94 -34.27 8.37
CA GLY A 139 -48.77 -34.12 9.56
C GLY A 139 -50.23 -34.49 9.30
N VAL A 140 -50.89 -35.09 10.28
CA VAL A 140 -52.29 -35.51 10.20
C VAL A 140 -53.02 -35.06 11.48
N ILE A 141 -54.13 -34.39 11.30
CA ILE A 141 -55.10 -34.17 12.39
C ILE A 141 -56.21 -35.20 12.30
N GLN A 142 -56.70 -35.70 13.43
CA GLN A 142 -57.89 -36.50 13.53
C GLN A 142 -59.06 -35.59 13.97
N VAL A 143 -60.05 -35.54 13.13
CA VAL A 143 -61.31 -34.84 13.38
C VAL A 143 -62.32 -35.82 13.95
N THR A 144 -62.85 -35.54 15.13
CA THR A 144 -63.91 -36.34 15.73
C THR A 144 -65.21 -35.56 15.63
N TYR A 145 -66.22 -36.16 15.09
CA TYR A 145 -67.54 -35.56 14.90
C TYR A 145 -68.50 -35.85 16.10
N ASP A 146 -69.62 -35.19 16.15
CA ASP A 146 -70.66 -35.33 17.19
C ASP A 146 -71.33 -36.72 17.19
N ASP A 147 -71.17 -37.48 16.09
CA ASP A 147 -71.61 -38.86 15.98
C ASP A 147 -70.55 -39.88 16.43
N ASN A 148 -69.43 -39.45 16.99
CA ASN A 148 -68.20 -40.24 17.33
C ASN A 148 -67.48 -40.88 16.14
N SER A 149 -67.84 -40.53 14.92
CA SER A 149 -67.00 -40.91 13.77
C SER A 149 -65.75 -40.04 13.73
N ALA A 150 -64.69 -40.58 13.18
CA ALA A 150 -63.43 -39.85 13.05
C ALA A 150 -62.94 -39.87 11.62
N GLU A 151 -62.31 -38.77 11.20
CA GLU A 151 -61.70 -38.62 9.87
C GLU A 151 -60.28 -38.07 10.05
N ASP A 152 -59.38 -38.59 9.27
CA ASP A 152 -58.00 -38.13 9.22
C ASP A 152 -57.85 -37.07 8.10
N ILE A 153 -57.41 -35.88 8.47
CA ILE A 153 -57.18 -34.78 7.53
C ILE A 153 -55.69 -34.46 7.50
N ASP A 154 -55.11 -34.41 6.33
CA ASP A 154 -53.75 -33.98 6.16
C ASP A 154 -53.62 -32.52 6.59
N MET A 155 -52.56 -32.17 7.35
CA MET A 155 -52.34 -30.78 7.81
C MET A 155 -52.07 -29.82 6.65
N THR A 156 -51.78 -30.34 5.46
CA THR A 156 -51.61 -29.56 4.22
C THR A 156 -52.93 -29.29 3.48
N ASP A 157 -54.07 -29.81 4.01
CA ASP A 157 -55.39 -29.53 3.44
C ASP A 157 -55.65 -28.02 3.49
N PRO A 158 -56.19 -27.41 2.44
CA PRO A 158 -56.48 -25.97 2.40
C PRO A 158 -57.45 -25.49 3.51
N SER A 159 -58.22 -26.39 4.13
CA SER A 159 -59.11 -26.09 5.25
C SER A 159 -58.39 -26.03 6.61
N VAL A 160 -57.14 -26.49 6.66
CA VAL A 160 -56.29 -26.37 7.86
C VAL A 160 -55.47 -25.11 7.78
N SER A 161 -55.52 -24.30 8.79
CA SER A 161 -54.73 -23.08 8.88
C SER A 161 -53.91 -23.02 10.16
N ILE A 162 -52.73 -22.43 10.09
CA ILE A 162 -51.93 -22.13 11.26
C ILE A 162 -52.41 -20.82 11.85
N THR A 163 -52.85 -20.85 13.13
CA THR A 163 -53.31 -19.65 13.83
C THR A 163 -52.20 -18.97 14.62
N THR A 164 -51.24 -19.74 15.15
CA THR A 164 -50.04 -19.24 15.83
C THR A 164 -48.88 -20.21 15.66
N GLY A 165 -47.65 -19.71 15.81
CA GLY A 165 -46.44 -20.51 15.78
C GLY A 165 -45.77 -20.59 14.41
N SER A 166 -46.26 -19.84 13.41
CA SER A 166 -45.54 -19.61 12.14
C SER A 166 -45.46 -18.11 11.87
N PRO A 167 -44.25 -17.57 11.62
CA PRO A 167 -42.95 -18.29 11.62
C PRO A 167 -42.58 -18.87 12.98
N ALA A 168 -41.68 -19.84 13.01
CA ALA A 168 -41.20 -20.51 14.21
C ALA A 168 -40.56 -19.53 15.19
N ASP A 169 -40.98 -19.58 16.44
CA ASP A 169 -40.52 -18.66 17.49
C ASP A 169 -39.87 -19.45 18.64
N VAL A 170 -38.62 -19.14 18.93
CA VAL A 170 -37.87 -19.76 20.04
C VAL A 170 -38.54 -19.53 21.39
N ASN A 171 -39.23 -18.40 21.56
CA ASN A 171 -39.94 -18.08 22.80
C ASN A 171 -41.33 -18.74 22.90
N ASN A 172 -41.87 -19.24 21.80
CA ASN A 172 -43.16 -19.92 21.76
C ASN A 172 -43.11 -21.10 20.77
N PRO A 173 -42.48 -22.22 21.13
CA PRO A 173 -42.25 -23.37 20.25
C PRO A 173 -43.51 -24.26 20.10
N ILE A 174 -44.68 -23.63 19.96
CA ILE A 174 -45.97 -24.32 19.82
C ILE A 174 -46.64 -23.83 18.55
N VAL A 175 -47.03 -24.75 17.68
CA VAL A 175 -47.82 -24.47 16.49
C VAL A 175 -49.27 -24.79 16.79
N LYS A 176 -50.16 -23.82 16.62
CA LYS A 176 -51.62 -24.02 16.72
C LYS A 176 -52.22 -24.07 15.34
N LEU A 177 -53.12 -25.02 15.17
CA LEU A 177 -53.88 -25.25 13.96
C LEU A 177 -55.34 -25.01 14.20
N ASP A 178 -56.00 -24.41 13.24
CA ASP A 178 -57.47 -24.32 13.16
C ASP A 178 -57.94 -25.19 11.97
N TYR A 179 -59.00 -25.91 12.23
CA TYR A 179 -59.77 -26.61 11.20
C TYR A 179 -61.24 -26.33 11.45
N LYS A 180 -61.85 -25.54 10.60
CA LYS A 180 -63.28 -25.18 10.66
C LYS A 180 -63.70 -24.65 12.04
N GLY A 181 -62.86 -23.88 12.71
CA GLY A 181 -63.16 -23.25 14.00
C GLY A 181 -62.85 -24.10 15.25
N GLN A 182 -62.23 -25.27 15.08
CA GLN A 182 -61.67 -26.06 16.17
C GLN A 182 -60.14 -25.93 16.18
N GLU A 183 -59.55 -25.81 17.37
CA GLU A 183 -58.10 -25.64 17.52
C GLU A 183 -57.43 -26.90 18.09
N THR A 184 -56.24 -27.19 17.60
CA THR A 184 -55.30 -28.16 18.20
C THR A 184 -53.90 -27.59 18.14
N SER A 185 -52.91 -28.27 18.75
CA SER A 185 -51.54 -27.81 18.72
C SER A 185 -50.53 -28.96 18.80
N PHE A 186 -49.34 -28.71 18.32
CA PHE A 186 -48.19 -29.59 18.51
C PHE A 186 -46.95 -28.75 18.86
N ASN A 187 -45.96 -29.40 19.51
CA ASN A 187 -44.70 -28.77 19.87
C ASN A 187 -43.68 -28.94 18.75
N ILE A 188 -42.87 -27.95 18.55
CA ILE A 188 -41.71 -27.95 17.69
C ILE A 188 -40.46 -27.66 18.52
N THR A 189 -39.27 -28.00 17.96
CA THR A 189 -38.00 -27.56 18.51
C THR A 189 -37.51 -26.37 17.67
N VAL A 190 -37.24 -25.23 18.35
CA VAL A 190 -36.74 -24.04 17.65
C VAL A 190 -35.38 -23.70 18.19
N THR A 191 -34.38 -23.66 17.31
CA THR A 191 -33.05 -23.16 17.61
C THR A 191 -32.96 -21.69 17.23
N ASP A 192 -32.11 -20.95 17.91
CA ASP A 192 -31.90 -19.51 17.68
C ASP A 192 -30.43 -19.24 17.38
N PRO A 193 -29.94 -19.60 16.15
CA PRO A 193 -28.55 -19.44 15.78
C PRO A 193 -28.20 -17.95 15.67
N ILE A 194 -26.90 -17.66 15.80
CA ILE A 194 -26.39 -16.33 15.58
C ILE A 194 -26.58 -15.91 14.12
N GLN A 195 -27.31 -14.85 13.92
CA GLN A 195 -27.57 -14.26 12.61
C GLN A 195 -26.44 -13.33 12.18
N SER A 196 -25.95 -12.50 13.10
CA SER A 196 -24.92 -11.52 12.82
C SER A 196 -23.93 -11.38 13.98
N LEU A 197 -22.70 -11.02 13.62
CA LEU A 197 -21.64 -10.68 14.55
C LEU A 197 -21.08 -9.31 14.16
N SER A 198 -20.93 -8.41 15.11
CA SER A 198 -20.39 -7.06 14.89
C SER A 198 -19.43 -6.66 16.00
N VAL A 199 -18.53 -5.72 15.73
CA VAL A 199 -17.68 -5.11 16.76
C VAL A 199 -18.51 -4.07 17.49
N ALA A 200 -18.75 -4.30 18.78
CA ALA A 200 -19.47 -3.37 19.64
C ALA A 200 -18.52 -2.32 20.24
N THR A 201 -17.38 -2.78 20.74
CA THR A 201 -16.29 -1.90 21.18
C THR A 201 -14.99 -2.38 20.52
N PRO A 202 -14.32 -1.55 19.74
CA PRO A 202 -13.07 -1.93 19.08
C PRO A 202 -11.92 -2.09 20.08
N MET A 203 -10.84 -2.70 19.63
CA MET A 203 -9.56 -2.71 20.34
C MET A 203 -9.15 -1.27 20.65
N THR A 204 -8.67 -1.02 21.86
CA THR A 204 -8.25 0.32 22.30
C THR A 204 -6.94 0.78 21.63
N GLN A 205 -6.05 -0.17 21.33
CA GLN A 205 -4.83 0.09 20.57
C GLN A 205 -5.06 -0.30 19.11
N GLY A 206 -4.84 0.64 18.22
CA GLY A 206 -5.05 0.47 16.78
C GLY A 206 -3.75 0.47 15.96
N GLU A 207 -2.60 0.72 16.59
CA GLU A 207 -1.29 0.80 15.93
C GLU A 207 -0.25 0.02 16.72
N TYR A 208 0.55 -0.78 16.01
CA TYR A 208 1.54 -1.72 16.55
C TYR A 208 2.80 -1.72 15.69
N ASP A 209 3.92 -2.10 16.27
CA ASP A 209 5.12 -2.41 15.51
C ASP A 209 5.14 -3.90 15.12
N HIS A 210 5.88 -4.25 14.10
CA HIS A 210 6.02 -5.64 13.68
C HIS A 210 6.52 -6.52 14.83
N GLY A 211 5.88 -7.66 15.03
CA GLY A 211 6.20 -8.58 16.12
C GLY A 211 5.50 -8.31 17.44
N ASP A 212 4.84 -7.17 17.60
CA ASP A 212 4.08 -6.86 18.81
C ASP A 212 2.94 -7.86 19.03
N THR A 213 2.73 -8.23 20.29
CA THR A 213 1.52 -8.98 20.67
C THR A 213 0.32 -8.05 20.70
N LEU A 214 -0.76 -8.46 20.02
CA LEU A 214 -1.99 -7.67 19.95
C LEU A 214 -2.69 -7.63 21.31
N ASN A 215 -3.13 -6.43 21.68
CA ASN A 215 -3.88 -6.22 22.92
C ASN A 215 -5.38 -6.19 22.64
N PHE A 216 -6.08 -7.26 23.04
CA PHE A 216 -7.52 -7.40 22.89
C PHE A 216 -8.31 -6.88 24.11
N ALA A 217 -7.65 -6.25 25.08
CA ALA A 217 -8.35 -5.68 26.24
C ALA A 217 -9.36 -4.62 25.78
N GLY A 218 -10.56 -4.69 26.33
CA GLY A 218 -11.66 -3.79 25.98
C GLY A 218 -12.41 -4.13 24.70
N LEU A 219 -11.91 -5.07 23.86
CA LEU A 219 -12.66 -5.56 22.71
C LEU A 219 -13.94 -6.26 23.15
N THR A 220 -15.05 -5.84 22.60
CA THR A 220 -16.31 -6.56 22.72
C THR A 220 -16.99 -6.69 21.37
N LEU A 221 -17.55 -7.87 21.12
CA LEU A 221 -18.38 -8.13 19.95
C LEU A 221 -19.84 -8.28 20.40
N SER A 222 -20.77 -7.92 19.55
CA SER A 222 -22.18 -8.18 19.70
C SER A 222 -22.60 -9.29 18.77
N ALA A 223 -23.01 -10.43 19.31
CA ALA A 223 -23.61 -11.52 18.58
C ALA A 223 -25.13 -11.40 18.70
N VAL A 224 -25.80 -11.25 17.58
CA VAL A 224 -27.27 -11.14 17.52
C VAL A 224 -27.82 -12.39 16.87
N THR A 225 -28.75 -13.04 17.56
CA THR A 225 -29.43 -14.24 17.07
C THR A 225 -30.54 -13.89 16.07
N LYS A 226 -31.11 -14.90 15.42
CA LYS A 226 -32.25 -14.72 14.51
C LYS A 226 -33.45 -14.07 15.18
N SER A 227 -33.67 -14.34 16.48
CA SER A 227 -34.73 -13.70 17.27
C SER A 227 -34.47 -12.24 17.62
N GLY A 228 -33.27 -11.75 17.38
CA GLY A 228 -32.85 -10.40 17.76
C GLY A 228 -32.23 -10.31 19.16
N ALA A 229 -32.12 -11.43 19.90
CA ALA A 229 -31.41 -11.43 21.17
C ALA A 229 -29.91 -11.14 20.97
N ALA A 230 -29.36 -10.22 21.76
CA ALA A 230 -27.98 -9.81 21.68
C ALA A 230 -27.18 -10.33 22.87
N THR A 231 -26.01 -10.91 22.58
CA THR A 231 -25.05 -11.37 23.59
C THR A 231 -23.71 -10.70 23.36
N THR A 232 -23.07 -10.25 24.44
CA THR A 232 -21.72 -9.67 24.38
C THR A 232 -20.67 -10.78 24.44
N ILE A 233 -19.76 -10.77 23.46
CA ILE A 233 -18.64 -11.69 23.34
C ILE A 233 -17.36 -10.90 23.64
N SER A 234 -16.58 -11.35 24.61
CA SER A 234 -15.26 -10.80 24.94
C SER A 234 -14.13 -11.62 24.30
N SER A 235 -12.92 -11.09 24.29
CA SER A 235 -11.74 -11.80 23.77
C SER A 235 -11.44 -13.13 24.49
N THR A 236 -12.02 -13.34 25.69
CA THR A 236 -11.85 -14.56 26.51
C THR A 236 -13.05 -15.49 26.43
N THR A 237 -14.08 -15.17 25.66
CA THR A 237 -15.27 -16.02 25.54
C THR A 237 -14.91 -17.33 24.85
N PRO A 238 -15.24 -18.50 25.46
CA PRO A 238 -15.03 -19.78 24.82
C PRO A 238 -15.72 -19.87 23.47
N GLY A 239 -15.05 -20.44 22.47
CA GLY A 239 -15.55 -20.56 21.12
C GLY A 239 -15.26 -19.35 20.20
N LEU A 240 -14.78 -18.22 20.72
CA LEU A 240 -14.25 -17.16 19.88
C LEU A 240 -12.89 -17.57 19.31
N THR A 241 -12.76 -17.48 18.00
CA THR A 241 -11.50 -17.65 17.29
C THR A 241 -11.00 -16.30 16.78
N ILE A 242 -9.73 -16.00 17.03
CA ILE A 242 -9.04 -14.80 16.56
C ILE A 242 -7.99 -15.26 15.54
N SER A 243 -7.99 -14.66 14.34
CA SER A 243 -7.13 -15.11 13.23
C SER A 243 -5.65 -14.95 13.53
N GLU A 244 -5.28 -13.88 14.21
CA GLU A 244 -3.89 -13.52 14.50
C GLU A 244 -3.79 -12.81 15.84
N THR A 245 -2.69 -13.08 16.56
CA THR A 245 -2.43 -12.50 17.87
C THR A 245 -1.19 -11.61 17.92
N THR A 246 -0.52 -11.46 16.78
CA THR A 246 0.67 -10.63 16.61
C THR A 246 0.50 -9.71 15.40
N ALA A 247 1.07 -8.51 15.52
CA ALA A 247 1.19 -7.58 14.41
C ALA A 247 2.27 -8.08 13.44
N ASN A 248 1.92 -8.30 12.19
CA ASN A 248 2.81 -8.98 11.25
C ASN A 248 2.63 -8.45 9.83
N ILE A 249 3.66 -7.80 9.29
CA ILE A 249 3.63 -7.33 7.89
C ILE A 249 3.66 -8.47 6.87
N ASN A 250 4.12 -9.67 7.27
CA ASN A 250 4.14 -10.86 6.42
C ASN A 250 2.84 -11.67 6.50
N SER A 251 1.82 -11.14 7.22
CA SER A 251 0.50 -11.75 7.27
C SER A 251 -0.16 -11.71 5.89
N PRO A 252 -0.88 -12.79 5.48
CA PRO A 252 -1.70 -12.77 4.27
C PRO A 252 -2.85 -11.74 4.34
N ASN A 253 -3.15 -11.23 5.54
CA ASN A 253 -4.16 -10.21 5.79
C ASN A 253 -3.56 -8.79 5.92
N PHE A 254 -2.25 -8.62 5.65
CA PHE A 254 -1.59 -7.31 5.63
C PHE A 254 -1.68 -6.68 4.24
N THR A 255 -1.88 -5.37 4.22
CA THR A 255 -1.85 -4.56 3.00
C THR A 255 -0.95 -3.36 3.23
N LYS A 256 0.14 -3.25 2.45
CA LYS A 256 1.07 -2.11 2.50
C LYS A 256 0.33 -0.83 2.10
N THR A 257 0.55 0.24 2.86
CA THR A 257 0.01 1.57 2.52
C THR A 257 0.79 2.17 1.35
N SER A 258 0.11 2.70 0.36
CA SER A 258 0.73 3.43 -0.74
C SER A 258 1.51 4.63 -0.21
N GLY A 259 2.77 4.80 -0.65
CA GLY A 259 3.66 5.87 -0.21
C GLY A 259 4.52 5.54 1.03
N SER A 260 4.40 4.36 1.63
CA SER A 260 5.41 3.89 2.57
C SER A 260 6.73 3.65 1.83
N SER A 261 7.85 4.11 2.43
CA SER A 261 9.19 3.96 1.84
C SER A 261 9.67 2.51 1.99
N ASP A 262 10.72 2.15 1.22
CA ASP A 262 11.39 0.86 1.42
C ASP A 262 12.25 0.85 2.70
N VAL A 263 12.36 1.99 3.38
CA VAL A 263 13.14 2.19 4.60
C VAL A 263 12.30 1.92 5.85
N GLU A 264 11.00 2.15 5.77
CA GLU A 264 10.01 1.80 6.81
C GLU A 264 8.72 1.40 6.11
N VAL A 265 8.16 0.27 6.47
CA VAL A 265 6.92 -0.21 5.90
C VAL A 265 5.79 0.08 6.86
N ARG A 266 4.73 0.68 6.36
CA ARG A 266 3.48 0.90 7.09
C ARG A 266 2.32 0.33 6.28
N GLY A 267 1.42 -0.34 6.96
CA GLY A 267 0.25 -0.88 6.31
C GLY A 267 -0.85 -1.20 7.28
N THR A 268 -1.86 -1.87 6.79
CA THR A 268 -3.00 -2.30 7.58
C THR A 268 -3.07 -3.82 7.60
N GLN A 269 -3.31 -4.39 8.78
CA GLN A 269 -3.55 -5.80 8.98
C GLN A 269 -5.00 -6.00 9.43
N VAL A 270 -5.68 -6.94 8.81
CA VAL A 270 -7.07 -7.28 9.14
C VAL A 270 -7.10 -8.45 10.11
N ILE A 271 -7.63 -8.21 11.31
CA ILE A 271 -7.86 -9.23 12.31
C ILE A 271 -9.30 -9.71 12.22
N LYS A 272 -9.50 -11.01 12.07
CA LYS A 272 -10.81 -11.64 11.96
C LYS A 272 -11.17 -12.30 13.28
N PHE A 273 -12.40 -12.06 13.71
CA PHE A 273 -13.02 -12.65 14.90
C PHE A 273 -14.16 -13.55 14.43
N THR A 274 -14.07 -14.83 14.73
CA THR A 274 -15.09 -15.80 14.32
C THR A 274 -15.71 -16.44 15.57
N TYR A 275 -17.04 -16.38 15.64
CA TYR A 275 -17.82 -16.96 16.71
C TYR A 275 -19.07 -17.60 16.12
N ASP A 276 -19.32 -18.87 16.42
CA ASP A 276 -20.45 -19.65 15.93
C ASP A 276 -20.63 -19.53 14.40
N GLY A 277 -19.52 -19.67 13.65
CA GLY A 277 -19.53 -19.60 12.19
C GLY A 277 -19.70 -18.20 11.57
N LYS A 278 -19.96 -17.16 12.37
CA LYS A 278 -20.02 -15.76 11.92
C LYS A 278 -18.68 -15.08 12.11
N THR A 279 -18.32 -14.24 11.17
CA THR A 279 -17.03 -13.54 11.20
C THR A 279 -17.23 -12.03 11.10
N VAL A 280 -16.52 -11.30 11.94
CA VAL A 280 -16.36 -9.84 11.86
C VAL A 280 -14.88 -9.53 11.88
N GLN A 281 -14.50 -8.36 11.40
CA GLN A 281 -13.11 -7.96 11.31
C GLN A 281 -12.87 -6.56 11.84
N GLN A 282 -11.65 -6.34 12.32
CA GLN A 282 -11.11 -5.03 12.66
C GLN A 282 -9.76 -4.87 11.99
N THR A 283 -9.49 -3.66 11.52
CA THR A 283 -8.21 -3.31 10.92
C THR A 283 -7.35 -2.61 11.96
N ILE A 284 -6.07 -2.98 12.01
CA ILE A 284 -5.02 -2.30 12.76
C ILE A 284 -3.97 -1.76 11.81
N ILE A 285 -3.18 -0.80 12.27
CA ILE A 285 -1.98 -0.32 11.58
C ILE A 285 -0.79 -1.10 12.10
N VAL A 286 0.06 -1.56 11.20
CA VAL A 286 1.33 -2.20 11.54
C VAL A 286 2.46 -1.43 10.88
N ASN A 287 3.45 -1.06 11.69
CA ASN A 287 4.68 -0.42 11.25
C ASN A 287 5.81 -1.44 11.32
N ASP A 288 6.63 -1.45 10.29
CA ASP A 288 7.90 -2.18 10.27
C ASP A 288 9.02 -1.16 10.26
N LYS A 289 9.59 -0.94 11.43
CA LYS A 289 10.61 0.08 11.66
C LYS A 289 12.00 -0.44 11.34
N ILE A 290 12.95 0.49 11.23
CA ILE A 290 14.35 0.13 11.09
C ILE A 290 14.86 -0.50 12.38
N ALA A 291 15.26 -1.76 12.31
CA ALA A 291 15.96 -2.45 13.39
C ALA A 291 17.43 -2.01 13.46
N SER A 292 18.13 -2.02 12.32
CA SER A 292 19.53 -1.63 12.22
C SER A 292 19.89 -1.13 10.83
N ILE A 293 20.96 -0.35 10.76
CA ILE A 293 21.59 0.04 9.51
C ILE A 293 23.09 -0.25 9.56
N ASN A 294 23.69 -0.55 8.41
CA ASN A 294 25.11 -0.84 8.31
C ASN A 294 25.68 -0.33 6.99
N VAL A 295 26.87 0.27 7.00
CA VAL A 295 27.61 0.62 5.78
C VAL A 295 28.23 -0.65 5.23
N VAL A 296 27.83 -1.05 4.02
CA VAL A 296 28.30 -2.29 3.38
C VAL A 296 29.32 -2.03 2.27
N THR A 297 29.30 -0.84 1.71
CA THR A 297 30.28 -0.43 0.70
C THR A 297 30.74 0.98 1.00
N GLN A 298 32.07 1.21 0.96
CA GLN A 298 32.66 2.52 1.08
C GLN A 298 32.44 3.33 -0.21
N PRO A 299 32.55 4.66 -0.18
CA PRO A 299 32.52 5.49 -1.38
C PRO A 299 33.62 5.10 -2.39
N ASN A 300 33.38 5.38 -3.66
CA ASN A 300 34.36 5.21 -4.70
C ASN A 300 35.62 6.07 -4.46
N LYS A 301 35.48 7.18 -3.77
CA LYS A 301 36.55 8.08 -3.37
C LYS A 301 36.55 8.21 -1.86
N THR A 302 37.70 7.86 -1.26
CA THR A 302 37.91 7.92 0.20
C THR A 302 39.00 8.90 0.60
N VAL A 303 39.76 9.42 -0.40
CA VAL A 303 40.85 10.36 -0.18
C VAL A 303 40.59 11.64 -0.96
N PHE A 304 40.61 12.76 -0.25
CA PHE A 304 40.25 14.08 -0.75
C PHE A 304 41.42 15.06 -0.63
N LYS A 305 41.48 16.03 -1.53
CA LYS A 305 42.40 17.15 -1.39
C LYS A 305 41.89 18.11 -0.30
N TYR A 306 42.79 18.82 0.35
CA TYR A 306 42.43 19.91 1.28
C TYR A 306 41.43 20.86 0.64
N GLY A 307 40.31 21.10 1.35
CA GLY A 307 39.23 21.97 0.88
C GLY A 307 38.30 21.34 -0.17
N GLU A 308 38.51 20.09 -0.56
CA GLU A 308 37.66 19.40 -1.53
C GLU A 308 36.34 18.96 -0.89
N THR A 309 35.24 19.10 -1.62
CA THR A 309 33.92 18.68 -1.17
C THR A 309 33.83 17.16 -1.08
N LEU A 310 33.18 16.67 -0.02
CA LEU A 310 32.90 15.25 0.17
C LEU A 310 32.05 14.70 -0.99
N ASP A 311 32.48 13.62 -1.57
CA ASP A 311 31.74 12.81 -2.52
C ASP A 311 31.60 11.38 -1.95
N ILE A 312 30.35 11.03 -1.61
CA ILE A 312 30.00 9.71 -1.06
C ILE A 312 29.41 8.76 -2.10
N THR A 313 29.48 9.12 -3.37
CA THR A 313 28.99 8.29 -4.48
C THR A 313 29.65 6.91 -4.45
N GLY A 314 28.82 5.87 -4.56
CA GLY A 314 29.25 4.46 -4.51
C GLY A 314 29.20 3.85 -3.11
N ALA A 315 29.01 4.65 -2.06
CA ALA A 315 28.73 4.10 -0.76
C ALA A 315 27.31 3.49 -0.74
N THR A 316 27.17 2.38 -0.03
CA THR A 316 25.90 1.69 0.11
C THR A 316 25.65 1.37 1.58
N VAL A 317 24.43 1.63 2.03
CA VAL A 317 23.95 1.31 3.37
C VAL A 317 22.89 0.23 3.28
N LYS A 318 23.07 -0.85 4.01
CA LYS A 318 22.06 -1.88 4.20
C LYS A 318 21.17 -1.49 5.35
N VAL A 319 19.88 -1.38 5.09
CA VAL A 319 18.84 -1.21 6.10
C VAL A 319 18.24 -2.58 6.39
N THR A 320 18.07 -2.91 7.66
CA THR A 320 17.37 -4.11 8.12
C THR A 320 16.18 -3.66 8.94
N LEU A 321 14.98 -4.12 8.58
CA LEU A 321 13.74 -3.84 9.29
C LEU A 321 13.51 -4.83 10.44
N GLU A 322 12.54 -4.57 11.31
CA GLU A 322 12.19 -5.44 12.43
C GLU A 322 11.65 -6.81 11.97
N SER A 323 11.03 -6.85 10.78
CA SER A 323 10.64 -8.09 10.11
C SER A 323 11.81 -8.98 9.67
N GLY A 324 13.00 -8.43 9.61
CA GLY A 324 14.18 -9.05 9.00
C GLY A 324 14.36 -8.74 7.52
N ASP A 325 13.42 -8.05 6.90
CA ASP A 325 13.57 -7.60 5.52
C ASP A 325 14.72 -6.60 5.38
N THR A 326 15.40 -6.63 4.26
CA THR A 326 16.58 -5.78 4.02
C THR A 326 16.48 -5.07 2.69
N THR A 327 16.94 -3.82 2.68
CA THR A 327 17.12 -3.04 1.45
C THR A 327 18.47 -2.35 1.47
N ASN A 328 19.05 -2.11 0.29
CA ASN A 328 20.28 -1.35 0.14
C ASN A 328 19.97 0.04 -0.41
N ILE A 329 20.50 1.06 0.25
CA ILE A 329 20.38 2.45 -0.15
C ILE A 329 21.74 2.91 -0.68
N ASN A 330 21.78 3.37 -1.91
CA ASN A 330 22.97 3.95 -2.52
C ASN A 330 23.07 5.43 -2.13
N LEU A 331 24.20 5.84 -1.62
CA LEU A 331 24.46 7.23 -1.26
C LEU A 331 25.04 8.04 -2.45
N PRO A 332 24.72 9.34 -2.52
CA PRO A 332 23.84 10.10 -1.63
C PRO A 332 22.37 9.79 -1.83
N ASP A 333 21.59 9.78 -0.74
CA ASP A 333 20.16 9.54 -0.75
C ASP A 333 19.47 10.53 0.21
N GLY A 334 18.29 11.02 -0.16
CA GLY A 334 17.55 12.01 0.63
C GLY A 334 17.04 11.51 1.98
N SER A 335 16.97 10.21 2.21
CA SER A 335 16.59 9.60 3.48
C SER A 335 17.77 9.49 4.46
N ALA A 336 19.00 9.61 3.97
CA ALA A 336 20.22 9.41 4.74
C ALA A 336 20.92 10.73 5.05
N THR A 337 21.39 10.87 6.27
CA THR A 337 22.25 11.96 6.72
C THR A 337 23.63 11.40 7.03
N VAL A 338 24.67 12.01 6.48
CA VAL A 338 26.07 11.70 6.79
C VAL A 338 26.64 12.82 7.63
N SER A 339 27.41 12.49 8.67
CA SER A 339 28.06 13.49 9.51
C SER A 339 29.03 14.35 8.71
N ALA A 340 29.34 15.52 9.21
CA ALA A 340 30.19 16.47 8.52
C ALA A 340 31.62 15.91 8.32
N PHE A 341 32.16 16.13 7.13
CA PHE A 341 33.56 15.93 6.81
C PHE A 341 34.30 17.25 6.96
N ASP A 342 35.34 17.27 7.79
CA ASP A 342 36.25 18.41 7.87
C ASP A 342 37.35 18.26 6.82
N ASN A 343 37.11 18.85 5.66
CA ASN A 343 38.04 18.82 4.55
C ASN A 343 39.31 19.68 4.76
N THR A 344 39.42 20.36 5.91
CA THR A 344 40.60 21.12 6.31
C THR A 344 41.49 20.35 7.29
N GLN A 345 40.98 19.28 7.91
CA GLN A 345 41.75 18.38 8.75
C GLN A 345 42.47 17.34 7.89
N THR A 346 43.78 17.44 7.80
CA THR A 346 44.61 16.56 6.98
C THR A 346 45.47 15.62 7.82
N GLY A 347 45.85 14.46 7.22
CA GLY A 347 46.77 13.50 7.86
C GLY A 347 46.14 12.62 8.92
N SER A 348 44.83 12.54 8.97
CA SER A 348 44.12 11.60 9.83
C SER A 348 42.80 11.17 9.19
N LYS A 349 42.46 9.91 9.39
CA LYS A 349 41.21 9.31 8.99
C LYS A 349 40.05 9.91 9.78
N GLN A 350 38.96 10.24 9.09
CA GLN A 350 37.69 10.67 9.67
C GLN A 350 36.65 9.61 9.42
N ASN A 351 35.97 9.21 10.48
CA ASN A 351 34.95 8.16 10.48
C ASN A 351 33.59 8.86 10.47
N LEU A 352 32.95 8.95 9.31
CA LEU A 352 31.68 9.61 9.15
C LEU A 352 30.53 8.65 9.48
N THR A 353 29.64 9.08 10.37
CA THR A 353 28.45 8.29 10.70
C THR A 353 27.34 8.54 9.69
N VAL A 354 26.61 7.48 9.35
CA VAL A 354 25.40 7.54 8.53
C VAL A 354 24.20 7.32 9.41
N THR A 355 23.19 8.17 9.28
CA THR A 355 21.95 8.10 10.06
C THR A 355 20.75 8.13 9.11
N ILE A 356 19.80 7.22 9.34
CA ILE A 356 18.51 7.14 8.64
C ILE A 356 17.44 7.02 9.70
N ASN A 357 16.43 7.90 9.71
CA ASN A 357 15.31 7.88 10.67
C ASN A 357 15.78 7.66 12.13
N ASN A 358 16.79 8.43 12.56
CA ASN A 358 17.39 8.37 13.91
C ASN A 358 18.12 7.04 14.27
N LYS A 359 18.29 6.14 13.33
CA LYS A 359 19.20 4.99 13.50
C LYS A 359 20.55 5.32 12.87
N THR A 360 21.61 5.08 13.61
CA THR A 360 23.00 5.29 13.16
C THR A 360 23.61 3.96 12.77
N ALA A 361 24.35 3.95 11.66
CA ALA A 361 25.04 2.76 11.20
C ALA A 361 26.09 2.29 12.20
N SER A 362 26.25 0.97 12.34
CA SER A 362 27.30 0.36 13.15
C SER A 362 28.69 0.58 12.57
N GLU A 363 28.77 0.65 11.25
CA GLU A 363 30.01 0.92 10.51
C GLU A 363 29.99 2.34 9.98
N THR A 364 31.18 2.93 9.76
CA THR A 364 31.36 4.30 9.31
C THR A 364 31.79 4.37 7.85
N ILE A 365 31.57 5.53 7.24
CA ILE A 365 32.25 5.91 6.00
C ILE A 365 33.59 6.51 6.40
N ASP A 366 34.65 5.90 5.92
CA ASP A 366 36.01 6.25 6.29
C ASP A 366 36.65 7.07 5.17
N VAL A 367 37.01 8.30 5.50
CA VAL A 367 37.60 9.25 4.55
C VAL A 367 38.79 9.97 5.16
N GLU A 368 39.67 10.47 4.32
CA GLU A 368 40.84 11.23 4.75
C GLU A 368 41.09 12.39 3.78
N ALA A 369 41.52 13.53 4.31
CA ALA A 369 42.02 14.63 3.51
C ALA A 369 43.55 14.74 3.58
N TYR A 370 44.16 15.10 2.48
CA TYR A 370 45.59 15.40 2.42
C TYR A 370 45.86 16.81 1.92
N ASN A 371 46.92 17.41 2.49
CA ASN A 371 47.34 18.73 2.06
C ASN A 371 48.24 18.57 0.81
N TYR A 372 47.91 19.21 -0.28
CA TYR A 372 48.60 19.08 -1.55
C TYR A 372 49.40 20.35 -1.91
N VAL A 373 50.36 20.22 -2.84
CA VAL A 373 51.09 21.36 -3.36
C VAL A 373 50.16 22.20 -4.24
N LYS A 374 49.88 23.43 -3.79
CA LYS A 374 49.08 24.37 -4.56
C LYS A 374 49.88 25.06 -5.62
N GLU A 375 51.10 25.47 -5.26
CA GLU A 375 51.98 26.21 -6.15
C GLU A 375 53.44 26.02 -5.73
N THR A 376 54.34 26.00 -6.68
CA THR A 376 55.81 26.00 -6.43
C THR A 376 56.49 27.15 -7.14
N THR A 377 57.52 27.71 -6.51
CA THR A 377 58.35 28.74 -7.09
C THR A 377 59.82 28.36 -6.92
N LEU A 378 60.61 28.41 -8.00
CA LEU A 378 62.04 28.18 -7.96
C LEU A 378 62.77 29.43 -7.50
N THR A 379 63.65 29.27 -6.53
CA THR A 379 64.76 30.16 -6.31
C THR A 379 65.97 29.46 -6.91
N GLU A 380 66.54 30.06 -7.93
CA GLU A 380 67.69 29.48 -8.64
C GLU A 380 68.91 29.39 -7.72
N PRO A 381 69.86 28.51 -7.97
CA PRO A 381 71.17 28.48 -7.32
C PRO A 381 71.88 29.80 -7.46
N THR A 382 72.72 30.12 -6.48
CA THR A 382 73.50 31.36 -6.52
C THR A 382 74.57 31.39 -7.64
N LYS A 383 74.94 30.23 -8.13
CA LYS A 383 75.87 30.04 -9.22
C LYS A 383 75.12 29.51 -10.45
N VAL A 384 75.20 30.30 -11.54
CA VAL A 384 74.64 29.95 -12.85
C VAL A 384 75.64 30.02 -13.95
N ASP A 385 76.83 30.58 -13.65
CA ASP A 385 77.95 30.67 -14.58
C ASP A 385 79.06 29.69 -14.17
N TYR A 386 79.46 28.83 -15.08
CA TYR A 386 80.44 27.75 -14.89
C TYR A 386 81.59 27.88 -15.88
N LYS A 387 82.72 27.37 -15.46
CA LYS A 387 83.83 27.18 -16.38
C LYS A 387 83.78 25.75 -16.94
N TYR A 388 84.37 25.57 -18.08
CA TYR A 388 84.59 24.24 -18.67
C TYR A 388 85.15 23.27 -17.63
N ASN A 389 84.54 22.08 -17.56
CA ASN A 389 84.80 21.00 -16.61
C ASN A 389 84.57 21.31 -15.13
N GLU A 390 83.86 22.34 -14.82
CA GLU A 390 83.50 22.69 -13.45
C GLU A 390 82.22 21.92 -13.05
N ASP A 391 82.16 21.38 -11.84
CA ASP A 391 81.03 20.63 -11.34
C ASP A 391 79.88 21.53 -10.99
N LEU A 392 78.63 21.01 -11.16
CA LEU A 392 77.40 21.74 -10.83
C LEU A 392 77.33 22.03 -9.33
N ASP A 393 77.09 23.26 -8.98
CA ASP A 393 76.81 23.73 -7.61
C ASP A 393 75.41 24.30 -7.52
N VAL A 394 74.58 23.64 -6.80
CA VAL A 394 73.17 24.05 -6.60
C VAL A 394 72.94 24.79 -5.28
N THR A 395 74.00 25.23 -4.64
CA THR A 395 73.93 25.97 -3.36
C THR A 395 73.08 27.21 -3.50
N GLY A 396 72.17 27.42 -2.51
CA GLY A 396 71.23 28.55 -2.49
C GLY A 396 69.95 28.28 -3.30
N GLY A 397 70.00 27.28 -4.19
CA GLY A 397 68.83 26.87 -4.94
C GLY A 397 67.78 26.19 -4.04
N ARG A 398 66.52 26.53 -4.23
CA ARG A 398 65.43 25.95 -3.46
C ARG A 398 64.09 26.01 -4.20
N ILE A 399 63.21 25.07 -3.94
CA ILE A 399 61.80 25.07 -4.33
C ILE A 399 61.02 25.63 -3.16
N LYS A 400 60.44 26.81 -3.29
CA LYS A 400 59.47 27.34 -2.36
C LYS A 400 58.12 26.68 -2.66
N VAL A 401 57.47 26.11 -1.66
CA VAL A 401 56.21 25.36 -1.77
C VAL A 401 55.13 26.11 -1.03
N ASN A 402 54.08 26.53 -1.72
CA ASN A 402 52.86 27.03 -1.14
C ASN A 402 51.85 25.85 -1.08
N TRP A 403 51.51 25.43 0.11
CA TRP A 403 50.56 24.35 0.33
C TRP A 403 49.12 24.83 0.25
N ALA A 404 48.18 23.93 -0.05
CA ALA A 404 46.75 24.28 -0.15
C ALA A 404 46.16 24.84 1.15
N ASN A 405 46.66 24.42 2.31
CA ASN A 405 46.27 24.93 3.62
C ASN A 405 46.86 26.32 3.97
N GLY A 406 47.58 26.96 3.03
CA GLY A 406 48.21 28.27 3.19
C GLY A 406 49.55 28.25 3.90
N THR A 407 50.07 27.11 4.33
CA THR A 407 51.42 27.00 4.87
C THR A 407 52.47 27.06 3.78
N VAL A 408 53.68 27.46 4.13
CA VAL A 408 54.81 27.61 3.22
C VAL A 408 55.99 26.77 3.73
N SER A 409 56.65 26.05 2.84
CA SER A 409 57.88 25.31 3.13
C SER A 409 58.88 25.49 2.00
N ASN A 410 60.12 25.08 2.24
CA ASN A 410 61.17 25.11 1.22
C ASN A 410 61.86 23.76 1.16
N VAL A 411 62.16 23.31 -0.07
CA VAL A 411 62.95 22.14 -0.36
C VAL A 411 64.25 22.66 -0.98
N ASN A 412 65.38 22.47 -0.31
CA ASN A 412 66.69 22.85 -0.86
C ASN A 412 67.05 21.92 -2.02
N LEU A 413 67.62 22.50 -3.08
CA LEU A 413 68.05 21.72 -4.21
C LEU A 413 69.24 20.82 -3.84
N THR A 414 69.27 19.65 -4.41
CA THR A 414 70.44 18.76 -4.43
C THR A 414 70.79 18.44 -5.87
N THR A 415 72.04 18.11 -6.11
CA THR A 415 72.50 17.77 -7.49
C THR A 415 71.74 16.57 -8.06
N SER A 416 71.24 15.67 -7.21
CA SER A 416 70.42 14.52 -7.64
C SER A 416 69.05 14.88 -8.20
N MET A 417 68.53 16.07 -7.87
CA MET A 417 67.26 16.59 -8.38
C MET A 417 67.41 17.24 -9.75
N VAL A 418 68.67 17.53 -10.20
CA VAL A 418 68.95 18.32 -11.39
C VAL A 418 69.57 17.44 -12.49
N THR A 419 69.03 17.56 -13.67
CA THR A 419 69.50 16.84 -14.85
C THR A 419 69.77 17.84 -16.03
N GLY A 420 70.51 17.41 -17.02
CA GLY A 420 70.76 18.22 -18.21
C GLY A 420 72.08 19.02 -18.18
N TYR A 421 72.82 19.03 -17.04
CA TYR A 421 74.11 19.69 -16.94
C TYR A 421 75.21 18.87 -17.59
N ASN A 422 75.92 19.49 -18.51
CA ASN A 422 77.12 18.89 -19.12
C ASN A 422 78.28 19.89 -19.01
N LYS A 423 79.17 19.63 -18.09
CA LYS A 423 80.29 20.50 -17.79
C LYS A 423 81.29 20.69 -18.92
N THR A 424 81.18 19.86 -19.95
CA THR A 424 82.05 19.91 -21.14
C THR A 424 81.36 20.50 -22.37
N GLN A 425 80.08 20.81 -22.31
CA GLN A 425 79.30 21.46 -23.34
C GLN A 425 79.23 22.97 -23.09
N LEU A 426 79.88 23.71 -23.98
CA LEU A 426 79.93 25.18 -23.91
C LEU A 426 78.59 25.80 -24.31
N GLY A 427 78.30 26.97 -23.69
CA GLY A 427 77.13 27.78 -23.95
C GLY A 427 76.01 27.59 -22.91
N VAL A 428 74.80 28.14 -23.20
CA VAL A 428 73.65 28.10 -22.34
C VAL A 428 73.04 26.69 -22.36
N GLN A 429 72.81 26.16 -21.19
CA GLN A 429 72.15 24.85 -20.95
C GLN A 429 70.92 25.03 -20.09
N THR A 430 69.79 24.49 -20.53
CA THR A 430 68.53 24.42 -19.72
C THR A 430 68.58 23.18 -18.86
N LEU A 431 68.62 23.38 -17.53
CA LEU A 431 68.65 22.29 -16.59
C LEU A 431 67.23 22.00 -16.13
N THR A 432 66.92 20.72 -15.95
CA THR A 432 65.60 20.27 -15.45
C THR A 432 65.74 19.80 -14.01
N ILE A 433 64.91 20.40 -13.13
CA ILE A 433 64.73 20.00 -11.76
C ILE A 433 63.52 19.07 -11.71
N SER A 434 63.66 17.88 -11.14
CA SER A 434 62.59 16.94 -10.88
C SER A 434 62.55 16.61 -9.40
N TYR A 435 61.35 16.78 -8.80
CA TYR A 435 61.11 16.44 -7.41
C TYR A 435 59.70 15.88 -7.25
N THR A 436 59.54 14.87 -6.38
CA THR A 436 58.23 14.26 -6.10
C THR A 436 57.89 14.49 -4.64
N PHE A 437 56.79 15.22 -4.44
CA PHE A 437 56.20 15.31 -3.11
C PHE A 437 55.44 14.03 -2.81
N THR A 438 55.62 13.48 -1.61
CA THR A 438 54.96 12.27 -1.17
C THR A 438 54.12 12.56 0.06
N TYR A 439 52.83 12.24 -0.01
CA TYR A 439 51.89 12.34 1.11
C TYR A 439 51.63 10.92 1.62
N THR A 440 51.86 10.67 2.86
CA THR A 440 51.56 9.38 3.48
C THR A 440 50.23 9.47 4.17
N LEU A 441 49.28 8.63 3.75
CA LEU A 441 47.95 8.52 4.36
C LEU A 441 48.01 7.74 5.67
N SER A 442 46.94 7.78 6.43
CA SER A 442 46.83 7.12 7.75
C SER A 442 46.97 5.59 7.68
N ASP A 443 46.65 4.99 6.55
CA ASP A 443 46.84 3.55 6.25
C ASP A 443 48.24 3.18 5.73
N GLY A 444 49.13 4.17 5.54
CA GLY A 444 50.46 4.01 5.00
C GLY A 444 50.55 4.11 3.47
N ALA A 445 49.45 4.25 2.79
CA ALA A 445 49.43 4.48 1.35
C ALA A 445 50.06 5.84 1.01
N GLN A 446 50.68 5.94 -0.16
CA GLN A 446 51.39 7.13 -0.58
C GLN A 446 50.76 7.73 -1.85
N ILE A 447 50.53 9.03 -1.78
CA ILE A 447 50.18 9.84 -2.97
C ILE A 447 51.42 10.60 -3.42
N GLN A 448 51.76 10.51 -4.67
CA GLN A 448 52.90 11.17 -5.26
C GLN A 448 52.44 12.31 -6.18
N ASP A 449 53.09 13.47 -6.01
CA ASP A 449 52.82 14.67 -6.79
C ASP A 449 54.16 15.15 -7.41
N PRO A 450 54.55 14.67 -8.63
CA PRO A 450 55.78 15.03 -9.29
C PRO A 450 55.68 16.46 -9.83
N ILE A 451 56.76 17.22 -9.66
CA ILE A 451 56.93 18.53 -10.25
C ILE A 451 58.16 18.56 -11.12
N THR A 452 58.14 19.41 -12.13
CA THR A 452 59.30 19.68 -13.02
C THR A 452 59.42 21.19 -13.17
N MET A 453 60.66 21.68 -13.01
CA MET A 453 60.99 23.09 -13.18
C MET A 453 62.27 23.19 -13.97
N THR A 454 62.58 24.33 -14.57
CA THR A 454 63.79 24.52 -15.36
C THR A 454 64.47 25.84 -14.98
N TYR A 455 65.77 25.87 -15.11
CA TYR A 455 66.56 27.07 -15.06
C TYR A 455 67.76 26.98 -16.04
N GLU A 456 68.37 28.10 -16.32
CA GLU A 456 69.46 28.14 -17.28
C GLU A 456 70.81 28.37 -16.59
N VAL A 457 71.86 27.75 -17.12
CA VAL A 457 73.23 27.96 -16.73
C VAL A 457 74.07 28.17 -17.99
N GLU A 458 75.16 28.92 -17.85
CA GLU A 458 76.10 29.07 -18.96
C GLU A 458 77.47 28.43 -18.62
N VAL A 459 77.97 27.63 -19.50
CA VAL A 459 79.36 27.07 -19.40
C VAL A 459 80.25 27.80 -20.38
N THR A 460 81.24 28.46 -19.81
CA THR A 460 82.16 29.28 -20.53
C THR A 460 83.54 28.61 -20.64
N ASN A 461 84.26 28.92 -21.64
CA ASN A 461 85.60 28.43 -21.82
C ASN A 461 86.66 29.58 -21.66
N PRO A 462 87.02 29.87 -20.41
CA PRO A 462 87.98 30.97 -20.17
C PRO A 462 89.40 30.60 -20.71
N ALA A 463 90.14 31.64 -21.03
CA ALA A 463 91.55 31.47 -21.36
C ALA A 463 92.31 30.99 -20.13
N LYS A 464 93.05 29.89 -20.30
CA LYS A 464 93.90 29.28 -19.28
C LYS A 464 95.26 29.87 -19.28
N THR A 465 95.85 30.01 -20.47
CA THR A 465 97.15 30.63 -20.69
C THR A 465 97.17 31.46 -21.98
N ILE A 466 97.93 32.51 -21.94
CA ILE A 466 98.24 33.34 -23.12
C ILE A 466 99.76 33.31 -23.32
N THR A 467 100.21 32.81 -24.42
CA THR A 467 101.61 32.77 -24.78
C THR A 467 101.82 33.74 -25.92
N ILE A 468 102.85 34.57 -25.77
CA ILE A 468 103.26 35.51 -26.83
C ILE A 468 104.57 35.08 -27.40
N THR A 469 104.55 34.77 -28.69
CA THR A 469 105.76 34.61 -29.45
C THR A 469 106.10 35.94 -30.06
N PRO A 470 107.31 36.50 -29.72
CA PRO A 470 107.65 37.80 -30.22
C PRO A 470 107.95 37.76 -31.74
N PRO A 471 107.83 38.86 -32.47
CA PRO A 471 108.20 38.96 -33.85
C PRO A 471 109.67 38.57 -34.09
N THR A 472 109.94 38.08 -35.26
CA THR A 472 111.30 37.68 -35.64
C THR A 472 112.33 38.83 -35.64
N LYS A 473 111.92 40.03 -35.92
CA LYS A 473 112.68 41.23 -35.74
C LYS A 473 112.45 41.89 -34.42
N THR A 474 113.41 41.87 -33.50
CA THR A 474 113.28 42.43 -32.13
C THR A 474 114.21 43.60 -31.92
N GLU A 475 115.10 43.90 -32.88
CA GLU A 475 116.01 45.03 -32.82
C GLU A 475 115.70 46.01 -33.96
N TYR A 476 115.66 47.31 -33.65
CA TYR A 476 115.27 48.37 -34.57
C TYR A 476 116.18 49.57 -34.40
N GLU A 477 116.48 50.21 -35.50
CA GLU A 477 117.16 51.50 -35.46
C GLU A 477 116.16 52.63 -35.37
N HIS A 478 116.71 53.83 -34.93
CA HIS A 478 115.82 54.99 -34.80
C HIS A 478 115.18 55.35 -36.16
N GLY A 479 113.89 55.37 -36.22
CA GLY A 479 113.05 55.59 -37.41
C GLY A 479 112.52 54.35 -38.13
N ASP A 480 112.95 53.18 -37.74
CA ASP A 480 112.44 51.95 -38.32
C ASP A 480 110.97 51.77 -38.04
N SER A 481 110.31 51.26 -39.02
CA SER A 481 108.95 50.80 -38.80
C SER A 481 108.96 49.44 -38.10
N LEU A 482 108.11 49.28 -37.10
CA LEU A 482 107.97 47.99 -36.40
C LEU A 482 107.51 46.93 -37.39
N ASP A 483 108.18 45.79 -37.40
CA ASP A 483 107.86 44.61 -38.16
C ASP A 483 107.34 43.56 -37.16
N PHE A 484 106.09 43.17 -37.34
CA PHE A 484 105.41 42.17 -36.48
C PHE A 484 105.47 40.77 -37.09
N THR A 485 106.20 40.58 -38.23
CA THR A 485 106.30 39.29 -38.90
C THR A 485 106.80 38.20 -37.93
N GLY A 486 106.06 37.05 -37.85
CA GLY A 486 106.36 35.95 -36.95
C GLY A 486 105.88 36.13 -35.51
N GLY A 487 105.39 37.31 -35.21
CA GLY A 487 104.77 37.54 -33.88
C GLY A 487 103.39 36.88 -33.77
N GLU A 488 103.19 36.09 -32.76
CA GLU A 488 101.95 35.35 -32.54
C GLU A 488 101.47 35.47 -31.11
N ILE A 489 100.15 35.46 -30.96
CA ILE A 489 99.48 35.31 -29.67
C ILE A 489 98.72 33.99 -29.71
N GLU A 490 99.12 33.03 -28.91
CA GLU A 490 98.43 31.79 -28.72
C GLU A 490 97.65 31.86 -27.40
N VAL A 491 96.33 31.62 -27.47
CA VAL A 491 95.44 31.53 -26.29
C VAL A 491 95.08 30.06 -26.17
N ALA A 492 95.50 29.41 -25.12
CA ALA A 492 95.02 28.11 -24.73
C ALA A 492 93.87 28.26 -23.75
N TYR A 493 92.78 27.55 -24.02
CA TYR A 493 91.57 27.61 -23.23
C TYR A 493 91.49 26.41 -22.24
N GLU A 494 90.60 26.46 -21.31
CA GLU A 494 90.38 25.39 -20.29
C GLU A 494 89.98 24.05 -20.93
N ASP A 495 89.32 24.03 -22.07
CA ASP A 495 88.93 22.82 -22.80
C ASP A 495 90.11 22.16 -23.58
N GLY A 496 91.26 22.75 -23.45
CA GLY A 496 92.48 22.27 -24.19
C GLY A 496 92.54 22.74 -25.62
N THR A 497 91.59 23.48 -26.12
CA THR A 497 91.71 24.08 -27.48
C THR A 497 92.67 25.28 -27.46
N THR A 498 93.30 25.56 -28.60
CA THR A 498 94.15 26.72 -28.76
C THR A 498 93.65 27.59 -29.92
N GLN A 499 93.82 28.89 -29.76
CA GLN A 499 93.57 29.87 -30.82
C GLN A 499 94.82 30.72 -31.01
N THR A 500 95.41 30.65 -32.18
CA THR A 500 96.56 31.45 -32.53
C THR A 500 96.14 32.64 -33.40
N LYS A 501 96.75 33.81 -33.12
CA LYS A 501 96.49 35.05 -33.84
C LYS A 501 97.83 35.73 -34.12
N GLN A 502 98.13 36.03 -35.41
CA GLN A 502 99.33 36.79 -35.80
C GLN A 502 99.23 38.20 -35.26
N ILE A 503 100.41 38.73 -34.74
CA ILE A 503 100.52 40.12 -34.31
C ILE A 503 100.67 40.98 -35.53
N THR A 504 99.82 41.93 -35.78
CA THR A 504 99.93 42.85 -36.94
C THR A 504 99.74 44.29 -36.42
N LYS A 505 100.33 45.28 -37.21
CA LYS A 505 100.10 46.69 -36.86
C LYS A 505 98.64 47.04 -36.85
N GLY A 506 98.14 47.47 -35.69
CA GLY A 506 96.72 47.82 -35.50
C GLY A 506 95.79 46.65 -35.23
N THR A 507 96.30 45.47 -34.92
CA THR A 507 95.52 44.44 -34.34
C THR A 507 95.10 44.86 -32.92
N THR A 508 93.99 45.50 -32.85
CA THR A 508 93.26 45.54 -31.58
C THR A 508 92.80 44.11 -31.36
N PRO A 509 93.05 43.49 -30.22
CA PRO A 509 92.38 42.24 -29.91
C PRO A 509 90.88 42.46 -30.17
N SER A 510 90.27 41.52 -30.93
CA SER A 510 88.78 41.51 -31.05
C SER A 510 88.21 41.81 -29.65
N PRO A 511 87.29 42.73 -29.54
CA PRO A 511 86.82 43.08 -28.20
C PRO A 511 86.36 41.78 -27.54
N TYR A 512 87.09 41.40 -26.50
CA TYR A 512 86.59 40.44 -25.58
C TYR A 512 85.16 40.87 -25.31
N LYS A 513 84.17 39.98 -25.50
CA LYS A 513 82.87 40.18 -24.88
C LYS A 513 83.16 40.46 -23.42
N ARG A 514 82.97 41.72 -22.99
CA ARG A 514 83.14 42.09 -21.60
C ARG A 514 82.19 41.23 -20.81
N TYR A 515 82.74 40.19 -20.22
CA TYR A 515 82.07 39.66 -19.04
C TYR A 515 82.11 40.80 -18.02
N LYS A 516 80.92 41.25 -17.59
CA LYS A 516 80.81 42.15 -16.45
C LYS A 516 81.22 41.39 -15.16
N GLY A 517 82.50 41.21 -15.01
CA GLY A 517 83.15 40.91 -13.76
C GLY A 517 83.48 42.27 -13.12
N SER A 518 82.81 42.73 -12.10
CA SER A 518 83.19 43.86 -11.26
C SER A 518 84.58 43.53 -10.69
N ILE A 519 85.60 44.23 -11.13
CA ILE A 519 86.83 44.32 -10.36
C ILE A 519 86.60 45.34 -9.30
N ASN A 520 86.24 44.90 -8.10
CA ASN A 520 86.38 45.71 -6.89
C ASN A 520 87.83 45.69 -6.49
N ASN A 521 88.49 46.92 -6.49
CA ASN A 521 89.74 47.13 -5.83
C ASN A 521 89.72 46.74 -4.35
#